data_93b04b87c182006cea54472d1df9b4f8
#
_entry.id   93b04b87c182006cea54472d1df9b4f8
#
_cell.length_a   1.000
_cell.length_b   1.000
_cell.length_c   1.000
_cell.angle_alpha   90.00
_cell.angle_beta   90.00
_cell.angle_gamma   90.00
#
_symmetry.space_group_name_H-M   'P 1'
#
loop_
_entity.id
_entity.type
_entity.pdbx_description
1 polymer ?
#
loop_
_entity_poly.entity_id
_entity_poly.type
_entity_poly.pdbx_seq_one_letter_code
_entity_poly.pdbx_strand_id
1 'polypeptide(L)'
;TTPVIQFNSVRKIVKTSSDGLGGKIKIDSVIMSVDFQDGDGDLGLTVAQIKANPKYKDFSNFIVDVLIQKNGKFVPVTFSPRLGGLVNFPFLPNQKPGPIEGTIDYSTPFVYAFYKGYSPLFTEKNDTLKFQIKIVDNAFNVSNTVETAPIIIFQD
;
A
#
# COMPACT_ATOMS: atom_id res chain seq x y z
N THR A 1 12.24 -16.77 7.88
CA THR A 1 11.52 -17.37 6.72
C THR A 1 11.04 -16.25 5.82
N THR A 2 11.24 -16.37 4.51
CA THR A 2 10.74 -15.37 3.57
C THR A 2 9.21 -15.38 3.56
N PRO A 3 8.56 -14.24 3.80
CA PRO A 3 7.10 -14.16 3.77
C PRO A 3 6.54 -14.39 2.35
N VAL A 4 5.31 -14.86 2.28
CA VAL A 4 4.59 -15.09 1.02
C VAL A 4 3.27 -14.33 1.07
N ILE A 5 2.90 -13.69 -0.03
CA ILE A 5 1.63 -12.99 -0.15
C ILE A 5 0.83 -13.45 -1.38
N GLN A 6 -0.49 -13.29 -1.29
CA GLN A 6 -1.43 -13.48 -2.39
C GLN A 6 -2.35 -12.26 -2.49
N PHE A 7 -2.69 -11.88 -3.71
CA PHE A 7 -3.68 -10.84 -3.94
C PHE A 7 -5.07 -11.32 -3.47
N ASN A 8 -5.74 -10.50 -2.67
CA ASN A 8 -7.10 -10.74 -2.20
C ASN A 8 -8.08 -9.86 -2.96
N SER A 9 -8.01 -8.54 -2.78
CA SER A 9 -8.93 -7.61 -3.41
C SER A 9 -8.35 -6.19 -3.52
N VAL A 10 -8.91 -5.41 -4.43
CA VAL A 10 -8.75 -3.96 -4.48
C VAL A 10 -10.13 -3.33 -4.64
N ARG A 11 -10.42 -2.32 -3.84
CA ARG A 11 -11.69 -1.60 -3.87
C ARG A 11 -11.48 -0.11 -3.67
N LYS A 12 -12.48 0.66 -4.04
CA LYS A 12 -12.45 2.10 -3.94
C LYS A 12 -13.67 2.60 -3.17
N ILE A 13 -13.44 3.53 -2.25
CA ILE A 13 -14.49 4.28 -1.55
C ILE A 13 -14.41 5.73 -2.01
N VAL A 14 -15.46 6.22 -2.65
CA VAL A 14 -15.57 7.62 -3.06
C VAL A 14 -16.09 8.43 -1.88
N LYS A 15 -15.35 9.46 -1.50
CA LYS A 15 -15.67 10.35 -0.39
C LYS A 15 -15.69 11.80 -0.84
N THR A 16 -16.51 12.59 -0.16
CA THR A 16 -16.50 14.05 -0.28
C THR A 16 -16.28 14.64 1.11
N SER A 17 -15.30 15.52 1.22
CA SER A 17 -14.99 16.24 2.47
C SER A 17 -15.17 17.73 2.27
N SER A 18 -15.44 18.48 3.36
CA SER A 18 -15.44 19.94 3.32
C SER A 18 -14.01 20.48 3.28
N ASP A 19 -13.79 21.53 2.49
CA ASP A 19 -12.53 22.27 2.47
C ASP A 19 -12.43 23.32 3.59
N GLY A 20 -13.48 23.45 4.42
CA GLY A 20 -13.57 24.45 5.48
C GLY A 20 -13.94 25.87 5.01
N LEU A 21 -14.07 26.08 3.70
CA LEU A 21 -14.37 27.39 3.07
C LEU A 21 -15.69 27.38 2.29
N GLY A 22 -16.50 26.34 2.51
CA GLY A 22 -17.78 26.18 1.82
C GLY A 22 -17.71 25.34 0.52
N GLY A 23 -16.52 24.88 0.15
CA GLY A 23 -16.28 23.97 -0.96
C GLY A 23 -16.24 22.50 -0.53
N LYS A 24 -16.11 21.61 -1.51
CA LYS A 24 -16.01 20.17 -1.32
C LYS A 24 -14.75 19.61 -1.96
N ILE A 25 -14.09 18.72 -1.24
CA ILE A 25 -12.91 17.97 -1.72
C ILE A 25 -13.36 16.56 -2.08
N LYS A 26 -13.12 16.14 -3.32
CA LYS A 26 -13.36 14.77 -3.78
C LYS A 26 -12.14 13.90 -3.47
N ILE A 27 -12.38 12.74 -2.89
CA ILE A 27 -11.36 11.76 -2.51
C ILE A 27 -11.78 10.37 -2.98
N ASP A 28 -10.90 9.70 -3.71
CA ASP A 28 -10.99 8.27 -3.98
C ASP A 28 -10.03 7.54 -3.03
N SER A 29 -10.57 6.83 -2.04
CA SER A 29 -9.79 6.02 -1.11
C SER A 29 -9.69 4.60 -1.66
N VAL A 30 -8.49 4.20 -2.06
CA VAL A 30 -8.22 2.86 -2.59
C VAL A 30 -7.76 1.96 -1.45
N ILE A 31 -8.38 0.81 -1.31
CA ILE A 31 -8.05 -0.20 -0.32
C ILE A 31 -7.55 -1.44 -1.04
N MET A 32 -6.32 -1.84 -0.75
CA MET A 32 -5.67 -3.03 -1.28
C MET A 32 -5.58 -4.07 -0.18
N SER A 33 -6.10 -5.26 -0.43
CA SER A 33 -6.07 -6.37 0.53
C SER A 33 -5.17 -7.48 -0.01
N VAL A 34 -4.24 -7.93 0.81
CA VAL A 34 -3.37 -9.07 0.52
C VAL A 34 -3.43 -10.07 1.66
N ASP A 35 -3.46 -11.35 1.32
CA ASP A 35 -3.29 -12.43 2.27
C ASP A 35 -1.80 -12.70 2.43
N PHE A 36 -1.34 -12.95 3.65
CA PHE A 36 0.05 -13.20 3.95
C PHE A 36 0.25 -14.46 4.78
N GLN A 37 1.41 -15.07 4.61
CA GLN A 37 1.92 -16.17 5.44
C GLN A 37 3.40 -15.91 5.73
N ASP A 38 3.80 -16.12 6.96
CA ASP A 38 5.19 -16.05 7.39
C ASP A 38 5.51 -17.14 8.42
N GLY A 39 6.54 -17.93 8.14
CA GLY A 39 6.81 -19.16 8.89
C GLY A 39 7.42 -18.94 10.28
N ASP A 40 8.10 -17.84 10.52
CA ASP A 40 8.70 -17.51 11.83
C ASP A 40 8.04 -16.32 12.53
N GLY A 41 7.09 -15.67 11.86
CA GLY A 41 6.25 -14.65 12.47
C GLY A 41 6.97 -13.35 12.81
N ASP A 42 8.06 -13.05 12.13
CA ASP A 42 8.84 -11.83 12.34
C ASP A 42 8.38 -10.65 11.48
N LEU A 43 7.08 -10.58 11.20
CA LEU A 43 6.44 -9.44 10.57
C LEU A 43 6.01 -8.39 11.61
N GLY A 44 6.22 -7.14 11.27
CA GLY A 44 5.83 -6.01 12.10
C GLY A 44 6.83 -5.67 13.20
N LEU A 45 7.00 -4.39 13.42
CA LEU A 45 7.88 -3.80 14.43
C LEU A 45 7.08 -2.82 15.27
N THR A 46 7.36 -2.82 16.56
CA THR A 46 6.87 -1.76 17.44
C THR A 46 7.66 -0.47 17.20
N VAL A 47 7.05 0.67 17.52
CA VAL A 47 7.73 1.98 17.47
C VAL A 47 9.01 1.97 18.32
N ALA A 48 8.98 1.30 19.48
CA ALA A 48 10.13 1.16 20.35
C ALA A 48 11.28 0.39 19.66
N GLN A 49 10.98 -0.70 18.97
CA GLN A 49 11.98 -1.49 18.23
C GLN A 49 12.60 -0.68 17.08
N ILE A 50 11.81 0.09 16.36
CA ILE A 50 12.30 0.95 15.28
C ILE A 50 13.23 2.03 15.82
N LYS A 51 12.87 2.67 16.93
CA LYS A 51 13.69 3.71 17.56
C LYS A 51 14.98 3.15 18.17
N ALA A 52 14.94 1.93 18.70
CA ALA A 52 16.08 1.32 19.37
C ALA A 52 17.19 0.83 18.42
N ASN A 53 16.88 0.64 17.13
CA ASN A 53 17.84 0.07 16.19
C ASN A 53 17.91 0.90 14.90
N PRO A 54 19.07 1.56 14.65
CA PRO A 54 19.27 2.40 13.47
C PRO A 54 19.02 1.72 12.12
N LYS A 55 19.14 0.39 12.05
CA LYS A 55 18.88 -0.36 10.81
C LYS A 55 17.43 -0.23 10.31
N TYR A 56 16.49 0.12 11.20
CA TYR A 56 15.07 0.31 10.85
C TYR A 56 14.68 1.76 10.60
N LYS A 57 15.63 2.69 10.54
CA LYS A 57 15.36 4.13 10.39
C LYS A 57 14.40 4.45 9.24
N ASP A 58 14.61 3.82 8.08
CA ASP A 58 13.80 4.05 6.88
C ASP A 58 13.07 2.75 6.45
N PHE A 59 12.79 1.89 7.42
CA PHE A 59 12.18 0.59 7.18
C PHE A 59 10.72 0.73 6.77
N SER A 60 10.37 0.04 5.70
CA SER A 60 8.99 -0.15 5.27
C SER A 60 8.71 -1.63 5.15
N ASN A 61 7.68 -2.11 5.83
CA ASN A 61 7.27 -3.52 5.74
C ASN A 61 6.19 -3.77 4.67
N PHE A 62 5.66 -2.71 4.07
CA PHE A 62 4.68 -2.78 3.00
C PHE A 62 5.11 -1.85 1.87
N ILE A 63 5.38 -2.41 0.70
CA ILE A 63 5.90 -1.68 -0.46
C ILE A 63 4.86 -1.72 -1.56
N VAL A 64 4.50 -0.54 -2.08
CA VAL A 64 3.53 -0.39 -3.15
C VAL A 64 4.15 0.39 -4.30
N ASP A 65 4.20 -0.23 -5.47
CA ASP A 65 4.55 0.42 -6.73
C ASP A 65 3.28 0.62 -7.56
N VAL A 66 3.17 1.77 -8.23
CA VAL A 66 1.99 2.15 -9.01
C VAL A 66 2.26 1.99 -10.49
N LEU A 67 1.30 1.38 -11.19
CA LEU A 67 1.27 1.29 -12.64
C LEU A 67 0.05 2.05 -13.17
N ILE A 68 0.22 2.78 -14.25
CA ILE A 68 -0.87 3.46 -14.97
C ILE A 68 -1.03 2.88 -16.38
N GLN A 69 -2.26 2.73 -16.82
CA GLN A 69 -2.54 2.31 -18.19
C GLN A 69 -2.38 3.49 -19.16
N LYS A 70 -1.47 3.34 -20.12
CA LYS A 70 -1.27 4.25 -21.24
C LYS A 70 -1.24 3.45 -22.56
N ASN A 71 -2.08 3.84 -23.52
CA ASN A 71 -2.14 3.15 -24.82
C ASN A 71 -2.33 1.63 -24.70
N GLY A 72 -3.20 1.19 -23.77
CA GLY A 72 -3.50 -0.23 -23.54
C GLY A 72 -2.43 -1.02 -22.77
N LYS A 73 -1.35 -0.38 -22.32
CA LYS A 73 -0.27 -0.99 -21.54
C LYS A 73 -0.12 -0.34 -20.17
N PHE A 74 0.21 -1.13 -19.15
CA PHE A 74 0.55 -0.61 -17.84
C PHE A 74 2.03 -0.24 -17.79
N VAL A 75 2.30 1.01 -17.39
CA VAL A 75 3.66 1.56 -17.24
C VAL A 75 3.89 2.03 -15.82
N PRO A 76 5.13 1.90 -15.29
CA PRO A 76 5.46 2.35 -13.95
C PRO A 76 5.24 3.87 -13.77
N VAL A 77 4.78 4.26 -12.59
CA VAL A 77 4.62 5.65 -12.17
C VAL A 77 5.55 5.92 -11.01
N THR A 78 6.38 6.95 -11.12
CA THR A 78 7.09 7.49 -9.96
C THR A 78 6.11 8.33 -9.14
N PHE A 79 5.73 7.81 -7.98
CA PHE A 79 4.78 8.44 -7.07
C PHE A 79 5.52 9.04 -5.88
N SER A 80 5.29 10.31 -5.59
CA SER A 80 5.92 10.99 -4.47
C SER A 80 4.88 11.68 -3.58
N PRO A 81 4.84 11.41 -2.26
CA PRO A 81 5.67 10.42 -1.57
C PRO A 81 5.33 8.98 -1.98
N ARG A 82 6.29 8.06 -1.86
CA ARG A 82 6.09 6.65 -2.19
C ARG A 82 4.98 6.06 -1.33
N LEU A 83 4.12 5.25 -1.93
CA LEU A 83 3.07 4.51 -1.21
C LEU A 83 3.66 3.35 -0.42
N GLY A 84 2.91 2.87 0.56
CA GLY A 84 3.35 1.85 1.49
C GLY A 84 3.85 2.46 2.79
N GLY A 85 4.76 1.79 3.45
CA GLY A 85 5.33 2.22 4.73
C GLY A 85 5.23 1.14 5.79
N LEU A 86 4.97 1.54 7.02
CA LEU A 86 4.77 0.62 8.14
C LEU A 86 3.28 0.30 8.29
N VAL A 87 2.94 -0.97 8.11
CA VAL A 87 1.62 -1.50 8.46
C VAL A 87 1.73 -2.39 9.70
N ASN A 88 0.64 -2.49 10.45
CA ASN A 88 0.58 -3.34 11.63
C ASN A 88 0.27 -4.78 11.22
N PHE A 89 1.22 -5.67 11.48
CA PHE A 89 1.00 -7.10 11.41
C PHE A 89 0.65 -7.65 12.79
N PRO A 90 -0.12 -8.76 12.86
CA PRO A 90 -0.39 -9.39 14.14
C PRO A 90 0.92 -9.90 14.77
N PHE A 91 1.06 -9.66 16.08
CA PHE A 91 2.17 -10.21 16.85
C PHE A 91 1.79 -11.57 17.41
N LEU A 92 2.76 -12.48 17.42
CA LEU A 92 2.60 -13.75 18.10
C LEU A 92 2.47 -13.55 19.63
N PRO A 93 1.54 -14.26 20.28
CA PRO A 93 1.43 -14.26 21.73
C PRO A 93 2.78 -14.64 22.37
N ASN A 94 3.19 -13.90 23.40
CA ASN A 94 4.42 -14.14 24.15
C ASN A 94 5.73 -14.00 23.36
N GLN A 95 5.71 -13.34 22.21
CA GLN A 95 6.88 -13.08 21.35
C GLN A 95 7.68 -14.35 20.98
N LYS A 96 7.02 -15.50 20.95
CA LYS A 96 7.66 -16.76 20.52
C LYS A 96 7.65 -16.82 18.99
N PRO A 97 8.77 -17.21 18.36
CA PRO A 97 8.79 -17.47 16.92
C PRO A 97 7.79 -18.57 16.55
N GLY A 98 7.10 -18.37 15.43
CA GLY A 98 6.16 -19.34 14.90
C GLY A 98 5.36 -18.77 13.72
N PRO A 99 4.68 -19.64 12.96
CA PRO A 99 3.97 -19.21 11.77
C PRO A 99 2.81 -18.28 12.10
N ILE A 100 2.67 -17.24 11.26
CA ILE A 100 1.53 -16.34 11.24
C ILE A 100 0.94 -16.26 9.84
N GLU A 101 -0.37 -16.07 9.77
CA GLU A 101 -1.09 -15.81 8.52
C GLU A 101 -2.25 -14.86 8.79
N GLY A 102 -2.73 -14.22 7.75
CA GLY A 102 -3.86 -13.32 7.83
C GLY A 102 -4.03 -12.49 6.57
N THR A 103 -4.88 -11.45 6.68
CA THR A 103 -5.12 -10.47 5.64
C THR A 103 -4.73 -9.08 6.12
N ILE A 104 -4.02 -8.35 5.29
CA ILE A 104 -3.67 -6.93 5.52
C ILE A 104 -4.43 -6.07 4.53
N ASP A 105 -5.09 -5.05 5.05
CA ASP A 105 -5.68 -3.96 4.27
C ASP A 105 -4.78 -2.73 4.33
N TYR A 106 -4.36 -2.26 3.17
CA TYR A 106 -3.66 -1.00 3.03
C TYR A 106 -4.54 0.00 2.30
N SER A 107 -4.78 1.16 2.90
CA SER A 107 -5.62 2.21 2.34
C SER A 107 -4.79 3.43 1.97
N THR A 108 -5.00 3.95 0.76
CA THR A 108 -4.40 5.21 0.33
C THR A 108 -5.46 6.13 -0.27
N PRO A 109 -5.54 7.40 0.19
CA PRO A 109 -6.43 8.38 -0.38
C PRO A 109 -5.78 9.05 -1.60
N PHE A 110 -6.52 9.13 -2.70
CA PHE A 110 -6.21 10.04 -3.80
C PHE A 110 -7.11 11.26 -3.67
N VAL A 111 -6.50 12.42 -3.45
CA VAL A 111 -7.22 13.69 -3.33
C VAL A 111 -7.24 14.39 -4.67
N TYR A 112 -8.44 14.64 -5.22
CA TYR A 112 -8.62 15.19 -6.56
C TYR A 112 -7.81 16.47 -6.80
N ALA A 113 -7.82 17.40 -5.84
CA ALA A 113 -7.11 18.68 -5.95
C ALA A 113 -5.59 18.53 -6.14
N PHE A 114 -5.00 17.42 -5.66
CA PHE A 114 -3.55 17.18 -5.70
C PHE A 114 -3.16 16.06 -6.66
N TYR A 115 -4.14 15.38 -7.25
CA TYR A 115 -3.91 14.12 -7.97
C TYR A 115 -2.92 14.27 -9.12
N LYS A 116 -3.06 15.28 -9.95
CA LYS A 116 -2.13 15.55 -11.05
C LYS A 116 -0.71 15.90 -10.59
N GLY A 117 -0.58 16.41 -9.39
CA GLY A 117 0.72 16.75 -8.79
C GLY A 117 1.54 15.54 -8.36
N TYR A 118 0.92 14.37 -8.18
CA TYR A 118 1.65 13.16 -7.77
C TYR A 118 2.50 12.56 -8.90
N SER A 119 2.10 12.76 -10.15
CA SER A 119 2.86 12.30 -11.31
C SER A 119 2.42 13.05 -12.59
N PRO A 120 3.36 13.36 -13.50
CA PRO A 120 3.01 13.94 -14.80
C PRO A 120 2.22 12.99 -15.70
N LEU A 121 2.18 11.69 -15.38
CA LEU A 121 1.41 10.70 -16.12
C LEU A 121 -0.07 10.69 -15.74
N PHE A 122 -0.44 11.26 -14.59
CA PHE A 122 -1.82 11.32 -14.12
C PHE A 122 -2.63 12.38 -14.89
N THR A 123 -3.85 12.01 -15.24
CA THR A 123 -4.83 12.92 -15.83
C THR A 123 -5.84 13.40 -14.78
N GLU A 124 -6.82 14.21 -15.14
CA GLU A 124 -7.78 14.70 -14.14
C GLU A 124 -8.71 13.61 -13.63
N LYS A 125 -9.06 12.65 -14.49
CA LYS A 125 -10.03 11.60 -14.16
C LYS A 125 -9.93 10.42 -15.11
N ASN A 126 -10.54 9.31 -14.69
CA ASN A 126 -10.60 8.06 -15.46
C ASN A 126 -9.24 7.39 -15.70
N ASP A 127 -8.22 7.70 -14.89
CA ASP A 127 -6.98 6.93 -14.95
C ASP A 127 -7.21 5.52 -14.42
N THR A 128 -6.72 4.53 -15.17
CA THR A 128 -6.73 3.13 -14.74
C THR A 128 -5.39 2.78 -14.13
N LEU A 129 -5.39 2.41 -12.86
CA LEU A 129 -4.20 2.06 -12.10
C LEU A 129 -4.21 0.58 -11.73
N LYS A 130 -3.02 0.03 -11.59
CA LYS A 130 -2.71 -1.22 -10.87
C LYS A 130 -1.64 -0.95 -9.84
N PHE A 131 -1.54 -1.84 -8.86
CA PHE A 131 -0.53 -1.75 -7.81
C PHE A 131 0.22 -3.05 -7.72
N GLN A 132 1.54 -2.97 -7.61
CA GLN A 132 2.41 -4.10 -7.30
C GLN A 132 2.80 -4.01 -5.83
N ILE A 133 2.60 -5.10 -5.10
CA ILE A 133 2.74 -5.13 -3.65
C ILE A 133 3.77 -6.18 -3.26
N LYS A 134 4.61 -5.81 -2.29
CA LYS A 134 5.53 -6.70 -1.57
C LYS A 134 5.44 -6.41 -0.09
N ILE A 135 5.76 -7.39 0.73
CA ILE A 135 5.99 -7.18 2.16
C ILE A 135 7.42 -7.56 2.52
N VAL A 136 7.90 -7.00 3.62
CA VAL A 136 9.28 -7.19 4.11
C VAL A 136 9.22 -7.57 5.58
N ASP A 137 9.89 -8.66 5.95
CA ASP A 137 10.00 -9.09 7.35
C ASP A 137 11.06 -8.29 8.12
N ASN A 138 11.15 -8.53 9.41
CA ASN A 138 12.11 -7.84 10.28
C ASN A 138 13.57 -8.22 10.03
N ALA A 139 13.81 -9.32 9.32
CA ALA A 139 15.12 -9.74 8.85
C ALA A 139 15.46 -9.21 7.44
N PHE A 140 14.61 -8.35 6.87
CA PHE A 140 14.72 -7.77 5.52
C PHE A 140 14.54 -8.79 4.38
N ASN A 141 13.92 -9.93 4.63
CA ASN A 141 13.50 -10.81 3.54
C ASN A 141 12.27 -10.23 2.85
N VAL A 142 12.31 -10.18 1.53
CA VAL A 142 11.24 -9.62 0.71
C VAL A 142 10.38 -10.74 0.13
N SER A 143 9.07 -10.60 0.25
CA SER A 143 8.10 -11.55 -0.31
C SER A 143 8.13 -11.60 -1.84
N ASN A 144 7.37 -12.52 -2.41
CA ASN A 144 6.96 -12.44 -3.81
C ASN A 144 6.21 -11.14 -4.07
N THR A 145 6.15 -10.71 -5.33
CA THR A 145 5.35 -9.58 -5.79
C THR A 145 3.97 -10.07 -6.21
N VAL A 146 2.93 -9.38 -5.76
CA VAL A 146 1.56 -9.56 -6.29
C VAL A 146 1.10 -8.29 -6.98
N GLU A 147 0.23 -8.45 -7.97
CA GLU A 147 -0.35 -7.35 -8.72
C GLU A 147 -1.86 -7.32 -8.50
N THR A 148 -2.41 -6.14 -8.26
CA THR A 148 -3.85 -5.99 -8.07
C THR A 148 -4.60 -6.07 -9.40
N ALA A 149 -5.92 -6.27 -9.33
CA ALA A 149 -6.80 -5.94 -10.43
C ALA A 149 -6.72 -4.43 -10.75
N PRO A 150 -7.06 -4.01 -11.99
CA PRO A 150 -7.11 -2.60 -12.32
C PRO A 150 -8.26 -1.89 -11.60
N ILE A 151 -8.05 -0.61 -11.29
CA ILE A 151 -9.05 0.26 -10.68
C ILE A 151 -9.02 1.63 -11.35
N ILE A 152 -10.21 2.22 -11.54
CA ILE A 152 -10.34 3.52 -12.19
C ILE A 152 -10.45 4.61 -11.12
N ILE A 153 -9.56 5.60 -11.18
CA ILE A 153 -9.50 6.73 -10.26
C ILE A 153 -10.29 7.90 -10.84
N PHE A 154 -11.08 8.55 -9.98
CA PHE A 154 -11.97 9.66 -10.33
C PHE A 154 -12.84 9.37 -11.56
N GLN A 155 -13.46 8.21 -11.52
CA GLN A 155 -14.37 7.75 -12.56
C GLN A 155 -15.59 8.67 -12.66
N ASP A 156 -15.94 9.04 -13.91
CA ASP A 156 -17.18 9.77 -14.24
C ASP A 156 -18.43 8.92 -14.04
#